data_2f3a46b73270a8cd991b834df43aa878
#
_entry.id   2f3a46b73270a8cd991b834df43aa878
#
_cell.length_a   1.000
_cell.length_b   1.000
_cell.length_c   1.000
_cell.angle_alpha   90.00
_cell.angle_beta   90.00
_cell.angle_gamma   90.00
#
_symmetry.space_group_name_H-M   'P 1'
#
loop_
_entity.id
_entity.type
_entity.pdbx_description
1 polymer ?
#
loop_
_entity_poly.entity_id
_entity_poly.type
_entity_poly.pdbx_seq_one_letter_code
_entity_poly.pdbx_strand_id
1 'polypeptide(L)'
;LENLGQLISSVKTYVDQNGEDATLSGFLEEVALISDLDSYDEDADSVTMMTIHSAKGLEFPYVFVVGMEDGVFPGDMARYNEEDMEEERRLCYVAITRAKKELYLSSSRSRLIFGQTRRNPPSTFLTEIDPDLLDETESPELAYSGGGFGAGYGSYSTNVPGGRSGYSGTSRGYL
;
A
#
# COMPACT_ATOMS: atom_id res chain seq x y z
N LEU A 1 4.26 -36.88 11.96
CA LEU A 1 3.10 -36.97 12.86
C LEU A 1 3.07 -35.78 13.86
N GLU A 2 4.24 -35.29 14.29
CA GLU A 2 4.36 -34.18 15.25
C GLU A 2 3.79 -32.87 14.69
N ASN A 3 4.11 -32.52 13.44
CA ASN A 3 3.61 -31.31 12.77
C ASN A 3 2.07 -31.30 12.62
N LEU A 4 1.45 -32.46 12.40
CA LEU A 4 -0.01 -32.59 12.38
C LEU A 4 -0.64 -32.35 13.76
N GLY A 5 0.04 -32.80 14.82
CA GLY A 5 -0.37 -32.54 16.19
C GLY A 5 -0.31 -31.03 16.54
N GLN A 6 0.74 -30.36 16.10
CA GLN A 6 0.90 -28.90 16.27
C GLN A 6 -0.18 -28.14 15.51
N LEU A 7 -0.47 -28.49 14.26
CA LEU A 7 -1.52 -27.86 13.46
C LEU A 7 -2.90 -28.00 14.13
N ILE A 8 -3.25 -29.19 14.63
CA ILE A 8 -4.51 -29.42 15.35
C ILE A 8 -4.57 -28.57 16.61
N SER A 9 -3.46 -28.44 17.33
CA SER A 9 -3.37 -27.59 18.52
C SER A 9 -3.57 -26.11 18.19
N SER A 10 -2.95 -25.64 17.12
CA SER A 10 -3.11 -24.25 16.66
C SER A 10 -4.54 -23.93 16.27
N VAL A 11 -5.19 -24.83 15.53
CA VAL A 11 -6.63 -24.68 15.17
C VAL A 11 -7.50 -24.61 16.43
N LYS A 12 -7.26 -25.46 17.41
CA LYS A 12 -8.03 -25.41 18.67
C LYS A 12 -7.84 -24.10 19.42
N THR A 13 -6.59 -23.63 19.52
CA THR A 13 -6.29 -22.36 20.18
C THR A 13 -6.99 -21.21 19.47
N TYR A 14 -6.96 -21.19 18.14
CA TYR A 14 -7.65 -20.19 17.33
C TYR A 14 -9.17 -20.18 17.58
N VAL A 15 -9.80 -21.35 17.59
CA VAL A 15 -11.24 -21.48 17.86
C VAL A 15 -11.57 -21.04 19.28
N ASP A 16 -10.75 -21.39 20.26
CA ASP A 16 -10.96 -21.01 21.67
C ASP A 16 -10.84 -19.48 21.87
N GLN A 17 -9.99 -18.81 21.10
CA GLN A 17 -9.78 -17.37 21.17
C GLN A 17 -10.85 -16.57 20.44
N ASN A 18 -11.35 -17.06 19.30
CA ASN A 18 -12.27 -16.33 18.42
C ASN A 18 -13.74 -16.78 18.58
N GLY A 19 -13.99 -17.88 19.27
CA GLY A 19 -15.34 -18.34 19.58
C GLY A 19 -16.22 -18.54 18.34
N GLU A 20 -17.37 -17.86 18.30
CA GLU A 20 -18.34 -17.96 17.19
C GLU A 20 -17.84 -17.29 15.90
N ASP A 21 -16.86 -16.38 15.98
CA ASP A 21 -16.26 -15.68 14.85
C ASP A 21 -15.10 -16.47 14.19
N ALA A 22 -14.77 -17.65 14.74
CA ALA A 22 -13.74 -18.51 14.21
C ALA A 22 -14.12 -19.07 12.83
N THR A 23 -13.36 -18.68 11.80
CA THR A 23 -13.52 -19.19 10.43
C THR A 23 -12.24 -19.83 9.93
N LEU A 24 -12.36 -20.73 8.96
CA LEU A 24 -11.18 -21.33 8.31
C LEU A 24 -10.34 -20.28 7.60
N SER A 25 -10.98 -19.31 6.96
CA SER A 25 -10.30 -18.20 6.27
C SER A 25 -9.47 -17.37 7.25
N GLY A 26 -10.05 -16.97 8.38
CA GLY A 26 -9.34 -16.21 9.40
C GLY A 26 -8.18 -16.99 10.04
N PHE A 27 -8.33 -18.30 10.23
CA PHE A 27 -7.24 -19.16 10.70
C PHE A 27 -6.08 -19.20 9.68
N LEU A 28 -6.39 -19.33 8.38
CA LEU A 28 -5.36 -19.36 7.34
C LEU A 28 -4.65 -18.02 7.20
N GLU A 29 -5.35 -16.92 7.38
CA GLU A 29 -4.76 -15.58 7.41
C GLU A 29 -3.82 -15.40 8.60
N GLU A 30 -4.22 -15.85 9.80
CA GLU A 30 -3.37 -15.78 10.98
C GLU A 30 -2.10 -16.62 10.82
N VAL A 31 -2.22 -17.84 10.28
CA VAL A 31 -1.05 -18.71 10.00
C VAL A 31 -0.11 -18.07 8.97
N ALA A 32 -0.67 -17.44 7.93
CA ALA A 32 0.14 -16.72 6.93
C ALA A 32 0.89 -15.53 7.56
N LEU A 33 0.23 -14.77 8.43
CA LEU A 33 0.85 -13.65 9.17
C LEU A 33 2.01 -14.10 10.07
N ILE A 34 1.85 -15.22 10.79
CA ILE A 34 2.91 -15.78 11.65
C ILE A 34 4.13 -16.16 10.80
N SER A 35 3.93 -16.78 9.64
CA SER A 35 5.02 -17.19 8.75
C SER A 35 5.85 -16.01 8.22
N ASP A 36 5.19 -14.89 7.91
CA ASP A 36 5.86 -13.67 7.43
C ASP A 36 6.61 -12.95 8.57
N LEU A 37 6.04 -12.96 9.78
CA LEU A 37 6.65 -12.38 10.96
C LEU A 37 7.92 -13.12 11.40
N ASP A 38 7.94 -14.45 11.33
CA ASP A 38 9.09 -15.29 11.71
C ASP A 38 10.32 -15.04 10.83
N SER A 39 10.12 -14.51 9.63
CA SER A 39 11.19 -14.16 8.66
C SER A 39 11.67 -12.71 8.76
N TYR A 40 10.99 -11.87 9.56
CA TYR A 40 11.34 -10.47 9.71
C TYR A 40 12.47 -10.27 10.72
N ASP A 41 13.57 -9.70 10.27
CA ASP A 41 14.72 -9.31 11.08
C ASP A 41 14.81 -7.77 11.11
N GLU A 42 14.56 -7.18 12.28
CA GLU A 42 14.58 -5.72 12.47
C GLU A 42 15.98 -5.12 12.29
N ASP A 43 17.03 -5.90 12.49
CA ASP A 43 18.43 -5.47 12.40
C ASP A 43 19.02 -5.66 11.00
N ALA A 44 18.28 -6.26 10.08
CA ALA A 44 18.74 -6.46 8.71
C ALA A 44 18.77 -5.11 7.93
N ASP A 45 19.92 -4.79 7.33
CA ASP A 45 20.04 -3.67 6.40
C ASP A 45 19.39 -4.05 5.04
N SER A 46 18.07 -4.12 5.03
CA SER A 46 17.28 -4.56 3.89
C SER A 46 15.95 -3.81 3.78
N VAL A 47 15.41 -3.78 2.55
CA VAL A 47 14.05 -3.31 2.31
C VAL A 47 13.11 -4.50 2.40
N THR A 48 12.21 -4.47 3.38
CA THR A 48 11.22 -5.52 3.57
C THR A 48 10.01 -5.27 2.68
N MET A 49 9.61 -6.29 1.92
CA MET A 49 8.42 -6.26 1.06
C MET A 49 7.39 -7.24 1.61
N MET A 50 6.16 -6.76 1.81
CA MET A 50 5.08 -7.59 2.36
C MET A 50 3.71 -7.12 1.87
N THR A 51 2.69 -7.91 2.14
CA THR A 51 1.30 -7.46 1.94
C THR A 51 0.87 -6.55 3.09
N ILE A 52 -0.20 -5.77 2.90
CA ILE A 52 -0.77 -4.95 3.98
C ILE A 52 -1.28 -5.83 5.12
N HIS A 53 -1.83 -7.01 4.80
CA HIS A 53 -2.27 -7.96 5.80
C HIS A 53 -1.11 -8.45 6.68
N SER A 54 0.01 -8.80 6.07
CA SER A 54 1.22 -9.23 6.79
C SER A 54 1.85 -8.11 7.64
N ALA A 55 1.58 -6.85 7.32
CA ALA A 55 2.06 -5.70 8.06
C ALA A 55 1.28 -5.42 9.36
N LYS A 56 0.16 -6.13 9.61
CA LYS A 56 -0.63 -5.96 10.83
C LYS A 56 0.20 -6.28 12.07
N GLY A 57 0.28 -5.32 13.00
CA GLY A 57 1.06 -5.46 14.25
C GLY A 57 2.53 -5.05 14.13
N LEU A 58 3.07 -4.89 12.92
CA LEU A 58 4.41 -4.35 12.68
C LEU A 58 4.38 -2.83 12.52
N GLU A 59 5.51 -2.18 12.75
CA GLU A 59 5.68 -0.74 12.54
C GLU A 59 7.09 -0.44 12.02
N PHE A 60 7.17 0.47 11.06
CA PHE A 60 8.41 0.81 10.37
C PHE A 60 8.68 2.31 10.40
N PRO A 61 9.95 2.74 10.46
CA PRO A 61 10.28 4.17 10.36
C PRO A 61 9.77 4.81 9.07
N TYR A 62 9.87 4.09 7.95
CA TYR A 62 9.50 4.53 6.61
C TYR A 62 8.63 3.47 5.96
N VAL A 63 7.47 3.85 5.43
CA VAL A 63 6.53 2.95 4.77
C VAL A 63 6.22 3.45 3.37
N PHE A 64 6.32 2.59 2.38
CA PHE A 64 5.93 2.83 1.00
C PHE A 64 4.73 1.95 0.67
N VAL A 65 3.55 2.54 0.52
CA VAL A 65 2.36 1.86 0.01
C VAL A 65 2.27 2.09 -1.48
N VAL A 66 2.44 1.01 -2.24
CA VAL A 66 2.50 1.07 -3.70
C VAL A 66 1.20 0.56 -4.32
N GLY A 67 0.84 1.09 -5.48
CA GLY A 67 -0.36 0.65 -6.19
C GLY A 67 -1.65 1.29 -5.69
N MET A 68 -1.58 2.52 -5.17
CA MET A 68 -2.75 3.31 -4.75
C MET A 68 -3.55 3.77 -5.97
N GLU A 69 -4.19 2.81 -6.65
CA GLU A 69 -4.98 3.01 -7.87
C GLU A 69 -6.29 2.23 -7.76
N ASP A 70 -7.41 2.82 -8.17
CA ASP A 70 -8.69 2.13 -8.26
C ASP A 70 -8.58 0.88 -9.15
N GLY A 71 -9.06 -0.26 -8.65
CA GLY A 71 -8.93 -1.55 -9.31
C GLY A 71 -7.64 -2.33 -8.95
N VAL A 72 -6.72 -1.68 -8.18
CA VAL A 72 -5.58 -2.33 -7.53
C VAL A 72 -5.76 -2.26 -6.02
N PHE A 73 -5.91 -1.06 -5.48
CA PHE A 73 -6.23 -0.80 -4.09
C PHE A 73 -7.02 0.51 -3.95
N PRO A 74 -8.36 0.43 -3.74
CA PRO A 74 -9.19 -0.76 -3.58
C PRO A 74 -9.26 -1.64 -4.83
N GLY A 75 -9.43 -2.95 -4.61
CA GLY A 75 -9.57 -3.93 -5.68
C GLY A 75 -10.84 -3.74 -6.52
N ASP A 76 -10.84 -4.25 -7.77
CA ASP A 76 -12.00 -4.11 -8.68
C ASP A 76 -13.30 -4.66 -8.06
N MET A 77 -13.22 -5.76 -7.30
CA MET A 77 -14.40 -6.42 -6.73
C MET A 77 -15.02 -5.61 -5.58
N ALA A 78 -14.19 -4.96 -4.77
CA ALA A 78 -14.65 -4.15 -3.65
C ALA A 78 -15.54 -2.97 -4.09
N ARG A 79 -15.37 -2.48 -5.31
CA ARG A 79 -16.15 -1.35 -5.86
C ARG A 79 -17.63 -1.67 -6.06
N TYR A 80 -18.01 -2.93 -6.08
CA TYR A 80 -19.39 -3.39 -6.30
C TYR A 80 -20.09 -3.81 -5.00
N ASN A 81 -19.37 -3.84 -3.88
CA ASN A 81 -19.88 -4.25 -2.58
C ASN A 81 -19.39 -3.28 -1.50
N GLU A 82 -20.32 -2.69 -0.77
CA GLU A 82 -20.01 -1.72 0.29
C GLU A 82 -19.24 -2.36 1.45
N GLU A 83 -19.55 -3.60 1.82
CA GLU A 83 -18.86 -4.33 2.89
C GLU A 83 -17.40 -4.59 2.52
N ASP A 84 -17.15 -5.01 1.28
CA ASP A 84 -15.79 -5.25 0.77
C ASP A 84 -15.00 -3.93 0.69
N MET A 85 -15.65 -2.83 0.29
CA MET A 85 -15.02 -1.50 0.26
C MET A 85 -14.63 -1.02 1.65
N GLU A 86 -15.46 -1.25 2.66
CA GLU A 86 -15.14 -0.92 4.04
C GLU A 86 -13.98 -1.77 4.58
N GLU A 87 -13.88 -3.03 4.18
CA GLU A 87 -12.74 -3.87 4.56
C GLU A 87 -11.42 -3.37 3.90
N GLU A 88 -11.45 -3.04 2.61
CA GLU A 88 -10.33 -2.41 1.92
C GLU A 88 -9.93 -1.07 2.58
N ARG A 89 -10.91 -0.29 3.05
CA ARG A 89 -10.65 0.95 3.79
C ARG A 89 -9.98 0.69 5.14
N ARG A 90 -10.38 -0.37 5.86
CA ARG A 90 -9.70 -0.80 7.09
C ARG A 90 -8.25 -1.21 6.81
N LEU A 91 -8.01 -1.93 5.71
CA LEU A 91 -6.65 -2.28 5.28
C LEU A 91 -5.83 -1.03 4.95
N CYS A 92 -6.43 -0.04 4.29
CA CYS A 92 -5.76 1.23 4.02
C CYS A 92 -5.38 1.94 5.32
N TYR A 93 -6.28 1.99 6.30
CA TYR A 93 -5.97 2.52 7.63
C TYR A 93 -4.83 1.75 8.29
N VAL A 94 -4.83 0.42 8.21
CA VAL A 94 -3.72 -0.40 8.73
C VAL A 94 -2.42 -0.01 8.04
N ALA A 95 -2.37 0.07 6.70
CA ALA A 95 -1.17 0.42 5.96
C ALA A 95 -0.59 1.78 6.39
N ILE A 96 -1.45 2.80 6.49
CA ILE A 96 -1.07 4.17 6.89
C ILE A 96 -0.49 4.17 8.31
N THR A 97 -1.12 3.45 9.23
CA THR A 97 -0.69 3.41 10.63
C THR A 97 0.57 2.60 10.89
N ARG A 98 1.14 1.94 9.87
CA ARG A 98 2.44 1.25 10.02
C ARG A 98 3.63 2.19 10.00
N ALA A 99 3.47 3.42 9.54
CA ALA A 99 4.54 4.40 9.46
C ALA A 99 4.76 5.11 10.80
N LYS A 100 6.01 5.04 11.32
CA LYS A 100 6.43 5.76 12.54
C LYS A 100 6.89 7.19 12.25
N LYS A 101 7.49 7.42 11.07
CA LYS A 101 8.09 8.71 10.71
C LYS A 101 7.53 9.27 9.41
N GLU A 102 7.67 8.52 8.32
CA GLU A 102 7.28 8.97 7.00
C GLU A 102 6.50 7.89 6.25
N LEU A 103 5.45 8.33 5.57
CA LEU A 103 4.60 7.51 4.73
C LEU A 103 4.64 8.02 3.30
N TYR A 104 4.87 7.12 2.36
CA TYR A 104 4.84 7.38 0.93
C TYR A 104 3.72 6.57 0.28
N LEU A 105 2.77 7.26 -0.35
CA LEU A 105 1.68 6.66 -1.09
C LEU A 105 1.95 6.87 -2.58
N SER A 106 2.00 5.80 -3.37
CA SER A 106 2.33 5.94 -4.79
C SER A 106 1.29 5.30 -5.70
N SER A 107 0.93 6.03 -6.76
CA SER A 107 0.06 5.58 -7.84
C SER A 107 0.76 5.70 -9.18
N SER A 108 0.44 4.82 -10.13
CA SER A 108 0.98 4.89 -11.49
C SER A 108 -0.12 5.25 -12.49
N ARG A 109 0.20 6.11 -13.47
CA ARG A 109 -0.74 6.49 -14.55
C ARG A 109 -1.08 5.34 -15.47
N SER A 110 -0.21 4.34 -15.56
CA SER A 110 -0.42 3.13 -16.34
C SER A 110 0.36 1.96 -15.76
N ARG A 111 -0.26 0.79 -15.74
CA ARG A 111 0.30 -0.44 -15.21
C ARG A 111 0.07 -1.59 -16.17
N LEU A 112 1.09 -2.39 -16.41
CA LEU A 112 0.98 -3.62 -17.17
C LEU A 112 0.51 -4.73 -16.24
N ILE A 113 -0.73 -5.21 -16.42
CA ILE A 113 -1.33 -6.29 -15.64
C ILE A 113 -1.74 -7.40 -16.61
N PHE A 114 -1.22 -8.60 -16.44
CA PHE A 114 -1.49 -9.77 -17.30
C PHE A 114 -1.34 -9.49 -18.80
N GLY A 115 -0.29 -8.76 -19.18
CA GLY A 115 -0.01 -8.42 -20.58
C GLY A 115 -0.87 -7.30 -21.15
N GLN A 116 -1.75 -6.68 -20.37
CA GLN A 116 -2.58 -5.57 -20.79
C GLN A 116 -2.20 -4.30 -20.02
N THR A 117 -2.02 -3.19 -20.76
CA THR A 117 -1.80 -1.89 -20.13
C THR A 117 -3.13 -1.32 -19.67
N ARG A 118 -3.27 -1.18 -18.36
CA ARG A 118 -4.41 -0.51 -17.73
C ARG A 118 -4.02 0.91 -17.29
N ARG A 119 -4.98 1.83 -17.36
CA ARG A 119 -4.88 3.19 -16.87
C ARG A 119 -5.97 3.40 -15.86
N ASN A 120 -5.61 3.23 -14.60
CA ASN A 120 -6.54 3.40 -13.50
C ASN A 120 -6.39 4.81 -12.91
N PRO A 121 -7.46 5.42 -12.41
CA PRO A 121 -7.34 6.65 -11.63
C PRO A 121 -6.61 6.37 -10.31
N PRO A 122 -6.04 7.39 -9.67
CA PRO A 122 -5.56 7.27 -8.31
C PRO A 122 -6.64 6.71 -7.38
N SER A 123 -6.23 5.99 -6.37
CA SER A 123 -7.13 5.34 -5.41
C SER A 123 -8.12 6.33 -4.80
N THR A 124 -9.37 5.93 -4.70
CA THR A 124 -10.41 6.69 -4.00
C THR A 124 -9.99 7.02 -2.56
N PHE A 125 -9.22 6.15 -1.90
CA PHE A 125 -8.72 6.40 -0.54
C PHE A 125 -7.79 7.61 -0.44
N LEU A 126 -7.05 7.95 -1.50
CA LEU A 126 -6.24 9.17 -1.53
C LEU A 126 -7.11 10.43 -1.49
N THR A 127 -8.29 10.39 -2.07
CA THR A 127 -9.23 11.53 -2.06
C THR A 127 -9.95 11.72 -0.73
N GLU A 128 -9.91 10.71 0.13
CA GLU A 128 -10.48 10.76 1.49
C GLU A 128 -9.50 11.37 2.51
N ILE A 129 -8.23 11.52 2.16
CA ILE A 129 -7.22 12.17 3.00
C ILE A 129 -7.34 13.68 2.81
N ASP A 130 -7.26 14.43 3.93
CA ASP A 130 -7.26 15.89 3.88
C ASP A 130 -6.06 16.37 3.02
N PRO A 131 -6.28 17.16 1.96
CA PRO A 131 -5.20 17.64 1.10
C PRO A 131 -4.11 18.43 1.83
N ASP A 132 -4.44 19.07 2.95
CA ASP A 132 -3.47 19.81 3.78
C ASP A 132 -2.46 18.88 4.47
N LEU A 133 -2.75 17.58 4.52
CA LEU A 133 -1.86 16.55 5.08
C LEU A 133 -1.02 15.82 4.02
N LEU A 134 -1.22 16.12 2.74
CA LEU A 134 -0.52 15.50 1.62
C LEU A 134 0.50 16.45 1.01
N ASP A 135 1.72 15.96 0.81
CA ASP A 135 2.74 16.61 -0.01
C ASP A 135 2.82 15.87 -1.35
N GLU A 136 2.16 16.42 -2.37
CA GLU A 136 2.10 15.79 -3.69
C GLU A 136 3.33 16.12 -4.51
N THR A 137 4.01 15.08 -4.98
CA THR A 137 5.15 15.19 -5.90
C THR A 137 4.89 14.35 -7.16
N GLU A 138 5.00 14.97 -8.33
CA GLU A 138 5.03 14.23 -9.59
C GLU A 138 6.46 13.76 -9.91
N SER A 139 6.59 12.52 -10.40
CA SER A 139 7.89 12.04 -10.89
C SER A 139 8.37 12.90 -12.06
N PRO A 140 9.63 13.38 -12.05
CA PRO A 140 10.19 14.21 -13.12
C PRO A 140 10.13 13.58 -14.52
N GLU A 141 10.16 12.25 -14.60
CA GLU A 141 10.05 11.50 -15.86
C GLU A 141 8.67 11.63 -16.51
N LEU A 142 7.62 11.86 -15.70
CA LEU A 142 6.25 12.08 -16.19
C LEU A 142 6.02 13.49 -16.70
N ALA A 143 6.74 14.47 -16.18
CA ALA A 143 6.68 15.86 -16.64
C ALA A 143 7.24 16.02 -18.06
N TYR A 144 8.17 15.16 -18.49
CA TYR A 144 8.80 15.24 -19.81
C TYR A 144 8.02 14.54 -20.93
N SER A 145 7.11 13.61 -20.60
CA SER A 145 6.27 12.86 -21.57
C SER A 145 4.98 13.57 -21.95
N GLY A 146 4.76 14.81 -21.51
CA GLY A 146 3.55 15.62 -21.68
C GLY A 146 3.39 16.32 -23.03
N GLY A 147 3.81 15.69 -24.12
CA GLY A 147 3.43 16.07 -25.50
C GLY A 147 2.05 15.55 -25.85
N GLY A 148 1.00 16.29 -25.47
CA GLY A 148 -0.32 16.23 -26.08
C GLY A 148 -1.23 15.08 -25.71
N PHE A 149 -2.04 15.29 -24.69
CA PHE A 149 -3.50 14.98 -24.67
C PHE A 149 -4.11 15.76 -23.50
N GLY A 150 -4.82 16.84 -23.85
CA GLY A 150 -5.57 17.62 -22.89
C GLY A 150 -6.78 16.85 -22.37
N ALA A 151 -6.80 16.59 -21.09
CA ALA A 151 -7.99 16.40 -20.32
C ALA A 151 -7.69 16.92 -18.93
N GLY A 152 -8.30 18.07 -18.58
CA GLY A 152 -8.08 18.75 -17.32
C GLY A 152 -8.60 17.93 -16.15
N TYR A 153 -7.69 17.51 -15.31
CA TYR A 153 -7.94 17.32 -13.90
C TYR A 153 -7.21 18.44 -13.18
N GLY A 154 -7.93 19.11 -12.28
CA GLY A 154 -7.48 20.35 -11.68
C GLY A 154 -6.11 20.23 -11.04
N SER A 155 -5.22 21.10 -11.49
CA SER A 155 -3.94 21.34 -10.85
C SER A 155 -4.20 22.03 -9.53
N TYR A 156 -4.03 21.33 -8.44
CA TYR A 156 -3.95 21.95 -7.12
C TYR A 156 -2.50 22.36 -6.90
N SER A 157 -2.21 23.62 -7.26
CA SER A 157 -0.95 24.25 -6.91
C SER A 157 -1.03 24.73 -5.48
N THR A 158 -0.43 24.00 -4.55
CA THR A 158 -0.19 24.52 -3.21
C THR A 158 1.06 25.38 -3.22
N ASN A 159 0.86 26.67 -3.17
CA ASN A 159 1.91 27.66 -3.05
C ASN A 159 2.36 27.72 -1.60
N VAL A 160 3.43 27.01 -1.23
CA VAL A 160 4.05 27.12 0.08
C VAL A 160 5.10 28.23 0.04
N PRO A 161 4.96 29.31 0.80
CA PRO A 161 5.99 30.33 0.88
C PRO A 161 7.10 29.90 1.83
N GLY A 162 8.26 29.55 1.31
CA GLY A 162 9.47 29.47 2.10
C GLY A 162 10.35 28.23 1.98
N GLY A 163 10.68 27.77 0.81
CA GLY A 163 11.69 26.73 0.58
C GLY A 163 12.79 27.23 -0.35
N ARG A 164 14.02 27.33 0.13
CA ARG A 164 15.21 27.83 -0.58
C ARG A 164 15.51 27.01 -1.84
N SER A 165 15.61 27.71 -2.94
CA SER A 165 16.27 27.34 -4.19
C SER A 165 17.66 26.74 -3.98
N GLY A 166 17.97 25.70 -4.74
CA GLY A 166 19.29 25.35 -5.15
C GLY A 166 19.65 23.88 -5.14
N TYR A 167 19.40 23.21 -6.25
CA TYR A 167 20.33 22.18 -6.73
C TYR A 167 20.19 22.03 -8.25
N SER A 168 21.13 22.65 -9.00
CA SER A 168 21.34 22.36 -10.41
C SER A 168 22.30 21.18 -10.50
N GLY A 169 21.81 19.99 -10.87
CA GLY A 169 22.62 18.81 -11.15
C GLY A 169 22.53 18.45 -12.63
N THR A 170 23.56 18.78 -13.39
CA THR A 170 23.77 18.31 -14.76
C THR A 170 24.10 16.82 -14.75
N SER A 171 23.22 15.96 -15.26
CA SER A 171 23.58 14.56 -15.54
C SER A 171 24.06 14.42 -16.97
N ARG A 172 25.35 14.02 -17.11
CA ARG A 172 25.93 13.53 -18.35
C ARG A 172 25.44 12.11 -18.63
N GLY A 173 24.92 11.89 -19.84
CA GLY A 173 24.61 10.58 -20.33
C GLY A 173 25.86 9.73 -20.58
N TYR A 174 25.74 8.44 -20.38
CA TYR A 174 26.58 7.41 -20.95
C TYR A 174 25.73 6.44 -21.77
N LEU A 175 26.32 6.04 -22.87
CA LEU A 175 25.89 5.18 -23.95
C LEU A 175 25.30 3.84 -23.47
#